data_c3e024718e72b2a70f50b41daec2947d
#
_entry.id   c3e024718e72b2a70f50b41daec2947d
#
_cell.length_a   1.000
_cell.length_b   1.000
_cell.length_c   1.000
_cell.angle_alpha   90.00
_cell.angle_beta   90.00
_cell.angle_gamma   90.00
#
_symmetry.space_group_name_H-M   'P 1'
#
loop_
_entity.id
_entity.type
_entity.pdbx_description
1 polymer ?
#
loop_
_entity_poly.entity_id
_entity_poly.type
_entity_poly.pdbx_seq_one_letter_code
_entity_poly.pdbx_strand_id
1 'polypeptide(L)'
;GDFSMYIHAFANASTPPRYTLNDTKSGKQLKEIISNAEYTQRLKAYNLPEKEFMELKTAKGTFNAYMLKPKDFDPKKQYPLLMYQYSGPGSQEVADQWWDMNDFWHAMLTQKGYIVLCVDGRGTGYKGADFKKCTYQQLGKYEVEDQADVAQLVGDYPYIDKSRIGI
;
A
#
# COMPACT_ATOMS: atom_id res chain seq x y z
N GLY A 1 -21.17 6.59 -29.70
CA GLY A 1 -19.85 6.77 -30.28
C GLY A 1 -19.46 5.53 -31.09
N ASP A 2 -18.47 5.65 -31.93
CA ASP A 2 -17.95 4.57 -32.80
C ASP A 2 -16.85 3.74 -32.13
N PHE A 3 -16.53 4.04 -30.87
CA PHE A 3 -15.47 3.40 -30.09
C PHE A 3 -14.08 3.43 -30.76
N SER A 4 -13.82 4.39 -31.65
CA SER A 4 -12.52 4.54 -32.33
C SER A 4 -11.39 5.00 -31.40
N MET A 5 -11.76 5.58 -30.25
CA MET A 5 -10.82 6.12 -29.26
C MET A 5 -11.24 5.75 -27.84
N TYR A 6 -10.25 5.69 -26.93
CA TYR A 6 -10.49 5.52 -25.51
C TYR A 6 -9.56 6.42 -24.66
N ILE A 7 -9.99 6.73 -23.45
CA ILE A 7 -9.13 7.38 -22.46
C ILE A 7 -8.43 6.29 -21.67
N HIS A 8 -7.09 6.32 -21.68
CA HIS A 8 -6.26 5.49 -20.83
C HIS A 8 -5.86 6.27 -19.58
N ALA A 9 -6.20 5.74 -18.41
CA ALA A 9 -5.76 6.23 -17.12
C ALA A 9 -4.66 5.31 -16.57
N PHE A 10 -3.54 5.87 -16.16
CA PHE A 10 -2.44 5.13 -15.57
C PHE A 10 -1.96 5.83 -14.29
N ALA A 11 -1.77 5.05 -13.23
CA ALA A 11 -1.10 5.45 -12.00
C ALA A 11 -0.49 4.21 -11.32
N ASN A 12 0.52 4.41 -10.48
CA ASN A 12 1.04 3.40 -9.56
C ASN A 12 1.58 4.07 -8.28
N ALA A 13 2.14 3.31 -7.36
CA ALA A 13 2.63 3.84 -6.09
C ALA A 13 3.72 4.94 -6.22
N SER A 14 4.42 5.01 -7.35
CA SER A 14 5.49 5.98 -7.61
C SER A 14 5.13 7.03 -8.67
N THR A 15 3.99 6.86 -9.37
CA THR A 15 3.62 7.71 -10.51
C THR A 15 2.22 8.27 -10.31
N PRO A 16 2.06 9.61 -10.21
CA PRO A 16 0.75 10.26 -10.17
C PRO A 16 -0.12 9.93 -11.39
N PRO A 17 -1.45 10.02 -11.27
CA PRO A 17 -2.36 9.71 -12.36
C PRO A 17 -2.04 10.49 -13.64
N ARG A 18 -1.98 9.77 -14.76
CA ARG A 18 -1.84 10.32 -16.12
C ARG A 18 -3.02 9.87 -16.97
N TYR A 19 -3.47 10.75 -17.84
CA TYR A 19 -4.59 10.47 -18.73
C TYR A 19 -4.19 10.77 -20.17
N THR A 20 -4.41 9.80 -21.06
CA THR A 20 -4.11 9.93 -22.49
C THR A 20 -5.31 9.51 -23.33
N LEU A 21 -5.48 10.12 -24.50
CA LEU A 21 -6.40 9.67 -25.53
C LEU A 21 -5.66 8.74 -26.46
N ASN A 22 -6.21 7.57 -26.69
CA ASN A 22 -5.59 6.51 -27.48
C ASN A 22 -6.51 6.02 -28.60
N ASP A 23 -5.94 5.61 -29.71
CA ASP A 23 -6.64 4.94 -30.80
C ASP A 23 -6.93 3.48 -30.40
N THR A 24 -8.18 3.07 -30.57
CA THR A 24 -8.63 1.74 -30.11
C THR A 24 -8.01 0.60 -30.93
N LYS A 25 -7.78 0.83 -32.23
CA LYS A 25 -7.24 -0.20 -33.12
C LYS A 25 -5.76 -0.49 -32.91
N SER A 26 -4.96 0.57 -32.78
CA SER A 26 -3.51 0.48 -32.71
C SER A 26 -2.96 0.56 -31.28
N GLY A 27 -3.77 1.00 -30.31
CA GLY A 27 -3.31 1.34 -28.95
C GLY A 27 -2.44 2.60 -28.90
N LYS A 28 -2.20 3.27 -30.04
CA LYS A 28 -1.31 4.43 -30.12
C LYS A 28 -1.89 5.62 -29.37
N GLN A 29 -1.06 6.26 -28.55
CA GLN A 29 -1.40 7.53 -27.93
C GLN A 29 -1.55 8.62 -28.98
N LEU A 30 -2.71 9.26 -29.01
CA LEU A 30 -3.04 10.37 -29.89
C LEU A 30 -2.79 11.71 -29.24
N LYS A 31 -3.11 11.81 -27.92
CA LYS A 31 -2.98 13.06 -27.17
C LYS A 31 -2.72 12.76 -25.69
N GLU A 32 -1.87 13.55 -25.07
CA GLU A 32 -1.82 13.64 -23.59
C GLU A 32 -2.90 14.61 -23.13
N ILE A 33 -3.76 14.15 -22.20
CA ILE A 33 -4.85 14.97 -21.63
C ILE A 33 -4.34 15.62 -20.34
N ILE A 34 -3.77 14.81 -19.43
CA ILE A 34 -3.20 15.24 -18.16
C ILE A 34 -1.92 14.45 -17.90
N SER A 35 -0.79 15.14 -17.75
CA SER A 35 0.49 14.53 -17.37
C SER A 35 0.79 14.57 -15.88
N ASN A 36 0.22 15.54 -15.16
CA ASN A 36 0.59 15.89 -13.78
C ASN A 36 2.10 16.15 -13.59
N ALA A 37 2.80 16.63 -14.62
CA ALA A 37 4.25 16.84 -14.58
C ALA A 37 4.66 17.88 -13.52
N GLU A 38 3.93 18.99 -13.42
CA GLU A 38 4.18 20.02 -12.41
C GLU A 38 3.96 19.49 -10.99
N TYR A 39 2.87 18.75 -10.78
CA TYR A 39 2.58 18.07 -9.52
C TYR A 39 3.69 17.10 -9.13
N THR A 40 4.14 16.26 -10.08
CA THR A 40 5.27 15.33 -9.89
C THR A 40 6.55 16.08 -9.49
N GLN A 41 6.81 17.23 -10.11
CA GLN A 41 7.99 18.03 -9.78
C GLN A 41 7.90 18.63 -8.37
N ARG A 42 6.71 19.09 -7.96
CA ARG A 42 6.48 19.61 -6.60
C ARG A 42 6.68 18.52 -5.54
N LEU A 43 6.23 17.30 -5.81
CA LEU A 43 6.35 16.17 -4.87
C LEU A 43 7.80 15.81 -4.54
N LYS A 44 8.75 16.07 -5.43
CA LYS A 44 10.18 15.83 -5.15
C LYS A 44 10.69 16.56 -3.91
N ALA A 45 10.12 17.75 -3.62
CA ALA A 45 10.48 18.53 -2.44
C ALA A 45 10.05 17.88 -1.11
N TYR A 46 9.06 16.99 -1.15
CA TYR A 46 8.53 16.33 0.05
C TYR A 46 9.29 15.06 0.43
N ASN A 47 10.21 14.60 -0.42
CA ASN A 47 11.05 13.45 -0.15
C ASN A 47 10.24 12.22 0.32
N LEU A 48 9.17 11.89 -0.41
CA LEU A 48 8.25 10.80 -0.06
C LEU A 48 8.99 9.45 0.02
N PRO A 49 8.65 8.57 0.99
CA PRO A 49 9.18 7.21 1.04
C PRO A 49 8.65 6.37 -0.13
N GLU A 50 9.28 5.24 -0.38
CA GLU A 50 8.80 4.25 -1.36
C GLU A 50 7.94 3.20 -0.66
N LYS A 51 6.87 2.72 -1.31
CA LYS A 51 6.11 1.55 -0.87
C LYS A 51 6.91 0.29 -1.21
N GLU A 52 7.53 -0.33 -0.21
CA GLU A 52 8.22 -1.61 -0.36
C GLU A 52 7.19 -2.74 -0.23
N PHE A 53 6.74 -3.30 -1.36
CA PHE A 53 5.78 -4.41 -1.37
C PHE A 53 6.44 -5.72 -0.97
N MET A 54 5.74 -6.52 -0.16
CA MET A 54 6.23 -7.80 0.34
C MET A 54 5.10 -8.77 0.66
N GLU A 55 5.44 -10.03 0.86
CA GLU A 55 4.57 -11.01 1.49
C GLU A 55 5.10 -11.37 2.88
N LEU A 56 4.21 -11.35 3.87
CA LEU A 56 4.49 -11.76 5.24
C LEU A 56 3.92 -13.15 5.48
N LYS A 57 4.76 -14.09 5.89
CA LYS A 57 4.37 -15.49 6.15
C LYS A 57 4.25 -15.72 7.64
N THR A 58 3.06 -16.07 8.10
CA THR A 58 2.78 -16.50 9.47
C THR A 58 2.31 -17.96 9.49
N ALA A 59 2.11 -18.51 10.67
CA ALA A 59 1.52 -19.86 10.80
C ALA A 59 0.08 -19.94 10.24
N LYS A 60 -0.63 -18.80 10.13
CA LYS A 60 -2.03 -18.73 9.68
C LYS A 60 -2.19 -18.39 8.20
N GLY A 61 -1.14 -17.98 7.54
CA GLY A 61 -1.20 -17.66 6.11
C GLY A 61 -0.10 -16.74 5.62
N THR A 62 -0.18 -16.42 4.35
CA THR A 62 0.68 -15.44 3.68
C THR A 62 -0.14 -14.21 3.34
N PHE A 63 0.28 -13.05 3.82
CA PHE A 63 -0.42 -11.78 3.69
C PHE A 63 0.35 -10.81 2.81
N ASN A 64 -0.35 -10.10 1.93
CA ASN A 64 0.24 -9.01 1.19
C ASN A 64 0.46 -7.83 2.14
N ALA A 65 1.60 -7.16 1.99
CA ALA A 65 1.94 -6.00 2.79
C ALA A 65 2.75 -4.99 1.96
N TYR A 66 2.78 -3.74 2.43
CA TYR A 66 3.84 -2.80 2.06
C TYR A 66 4.38 -2.12 3.31
N MET A 67 5.66 -1.74 3.23
CA MET A 67 6.34 -1.00 4.29
C MET A 67 6.83 0.34 3.77
N LEU A 68 6.63 1.39 4.56
CA LEU A 68 7.22 2.71 4.36
C LEU A 68 8.30 2.91 5.41
N LYS A 69 9.50 3.26 4.98
CA LYS A 69 10.65 3.54 5.85
C LYS A 69 11.10 4.99 5.75
N PRO A 70 11.71 5.56 6.79
CA PRO A 70 12.42 6.82 6.67
C PRO A 70 13.41 6.83 5.51
N LYS A 71 13.61 7.97 4.85
CA LYS A 71 14.58 8.08 3.75
C LYS A 71 16.03 7.86 4.20
N ASP A 72 16.32 8.19 5.45
CA ASP A 72 17.61 7.96 6.13
C ASP A 72 17.60 6.68 6.96
N PHE A 73 16.81 5.69 6.54
CA PHE A 73 16.70 4.41 7.23
C PHE A 73 18.07 3.74 7.44
N ASP A 74 18.34 3.40 8.69
CA ASP A 74 19.55 2.69 9.11
C ASP A 74 19.13 1.35 9.76
N PRO A 75 19.45 0.18 9.18
CA PRO A 75 19.04 -1.12 9.71
C PRO A 75 19.65 -1.46 11.09
N LYS A 76 20.60 -0.65 11.57
CA LYS A 76 21.21 -0.78 12.89
C LYS A 76 20.47 0.00 13.99
N LYS A 77 19.54 0.86 13.61
CA LYS A 77 18.68 1.61 14.53
C LYS A 77 17.36 0.89 14.73
N GLN A 78 16.70 1.18 15.84
CA GLN A 78 15.33 0.71 16.11
C GLN A 78 14.32 1.85 15.94
N TYR A 79 13.22 1.52 15.25
CA TYR A 79 12.17 2.46 14.88
C TYR A 79 10.84 2.03 15.49
N PRO A 80 10.02 2.98 15.98
CA PRO A 80 8.63 2.68 16.28
C PRO A 80 7.88 2.28 15.01
N LEU A 81 6.96 1.34 15.15
CA LEU A 81 6.13 0.83 14.05
C LEU A 81 4.68 1.25 14.24
N LEU A 82 4.11 1.88 13.22
CA LEU A 82 2.67 2.00 13.05
C LEU A 82 2.19 0.93 12.07
N MET A 83 1.32 0.04 12.51
CA MET A 83 0.59 -0.86 11.62
C MET A 83 -0.70 -0.16 11.16
N TYR A 84 -0.97 -0.20 9.86
CA TYR A 84 -2.18 0.34 9.25
C TYR A 84 -2.95 -0.78 8.55
N GLN A 85 -4.26 -0.75 8.70
CA GLN A 85 -5.15 -1.69 8.05
C GLN A 85 -6.58 -1.12 7.99
N TYR A 86 -7.32 -1.52 6.99
CA TYR A 86 -8.76 -1.35 6.96
C TYR A 86 -9.44 -2.66 7.33
N SER A 87 -8.96 -3.76 6.76
CA SER A 87 -9.41 -5.15 6.94
C SER A 87 -10.90 -5.41 6.59
N GLY A 88 -11.28 -6.68 6.64
CA GLY A 88 -12.64 -7.11 6.39
C GLY A 88 -13.02 -7.26 4.91
N PRO A 89 -14.23 -7.78 4.66
CA PRO A 89 -14.65 -8.16 3.33
C PRO A 89 -14.82 -6.96 2.40
N GLY A 90 -14.17 -7.04 1.24
CA GLY A 90 -14.24 -6.02 0.20
C GLY A 90 -13.21 -4.89 0.34
N SER A 91 -12.41 -4.87 1.40
CA SER A 91 -11.29 -3.94 1.52
C SER A 91 -10.04 -4.41 0.78
N GLN A 92 -9.18 -3.47 0.42
CA GLN A 92 -7.88 -3.70 -0.19
C GLN A 92 -7.03 -2.45 -0.04
N GLU A 93 -6.04 -2.50 0.86
CA GLU A 93 -5.13 -1.39 1.12
C GLU A 93 -3.78 -1.59 0.43
N VAL A 94 -3.33 -2.85 0.33
CA VAL A 94 -2.06 -3.19 -0.30
C VAL A 94 -2.24 -3.29 -1.81
N ALA A 95 -2.00 -2.19 -2.51
CA ALA A 95 -2.13 -2.08 -3.95
C ALA A 95 -1.06 -1.15 -4.54
N ASP A 96 -0.61 -1.48 -5.76
CA ASP A 96 0.26 -0.61 -6.55
C ASP A 96 -0.58 0.51 -7.21
N GLN A 97 -1.03 1.44 -6.38
CA GLN A 97 -1.86 2.58 -6.77
C GLN A 97 -1.29 3.89 -6.24
N TRP A 98 -1.70 5.00 -6.86
CA TRP A 98 -1.31 6.32 -6.40
C TRP A 98 -1.84 6.60 -4.99
N TRP A 99 -1.10 7.38 -4.28
CA TRP A 99 -1.29 7.76 -2.88
C TRP A 99 -2.60 8.49 -2.62
N ASP A 100 -3.24 8.15 -1.53
CA ASP A 100 -4.37 8.88 -0.96
C ASP A 100 -3.94 9.79 0.21
N MET A 101 -4.91 10.34 0.93
CA MET A 101 -4.61 11.21 2.08
C MET A 101 -3.93 10.46 3.23
N ASN A 102 -4.27 9.18 3.45
CA ASN A 102 -3.64 8.37 4.50
C ASN A 102 -2.17 8.11 4.17
N ASP A 103 -1.87 7.81 2.90
CA ASP A 103 -0.50 7.61 2.45
C ASP A 103 0.38 8.85 2.69
N PHE A 104 -0.14 10.07 2.44
CA PHE A 104 0.59 11.30 2.74
C PHE A 104 0.80 11.52 4.24
N TRP A 105 -0.18 11.16 5.08
CA TRP A 105 -0.02 11.18 6.52
C TRP A 105 1.02 10.16 6.98
N HIS A 106 1.01 8.95 6.43
CA HIS A 106 2.01 7.92 6.69
C HIS A 106 3.42 8.40 6.27
N ALA A 107 3.54 9.06 5.11
CA ALA A 107 4.81 9.66 4.69
C ALA A 107 5.34 10.71 5.69
N MET A 108 4.46 11.54 6.23
CA MET A 108 4.83 12.49 7.28
C MET A 108 5.34 11.76 8.54
N LEU A 109 4.74 10.63 8.91
CA LEU A 109 5.21 9.83 10.04
C LEU A 109 6.60 9.24 9.78
N THR A 110 6.91 8.80 8.56
CA THR A 110 8.27 8.33 8.25
C THR A 110 9.30 9.44 8.39
N GLN A 111 8.97 10.69 8.06
CA GLN A 111 9.83 11.85 8.31
C GLN A 111 10.02 12.16 9.81
N LYS A 112 9.14 11.64 10.68
CA LYS A 112 9.25 11.68 12.15
C LYS A 112 9.97 10.47 12.72
N GLY A 113 10.52 9.61 11.88
CA GLY A 113 11.28 8.43 12.29
C GLY A 113 10.43 7.20 12.60
N TYR A 114 9.19 7.12 12.12
CA TYR A 114 8.38 5.91 12.20
C TYR A 114 8.59 5.02 10.97
N ILE A 115 8.45 3.73 11.16
CA ILE A 115 8.14 2.79 10.08
C ILE A 115 6.62 2.62 10.05
N VAL A 116 6.02 2.59 8.85
CA VAL A 116 4.60 2.28 8.67
C VAL A 116 4.50 0.98 7.89
N LEU A 117 3.70 0.04 8.38
CA LEU A 117 3.43 -1.24 7.74
C LEU A 117 1.93 -1.37 7.49
N CYS A 118 1.55 -1.56 6.22
CA CYS A 118 0.18 -1.89 5.85
C CYS A 118 0.07 -3.36 5.50
N VAL A 119 -0.97 -4.04 6.01
CA VAL A 119 -1.17 -5.48 5.82
C VAL A 119 -2.61 -5.80 5.49
N ASP A 120 -2.83 -6.53 4.40
CA ASP A 120 -4.12 -7.11 4.04
C ASP A 120 -4.21 -8.55 4.56
N GLY A 121 -4.85 -8.73 5.71
CA GLY A 121 -5.12 -10.02 6.32
C GLY A 121 -6.31 -10.75 5.68
N ARG A 122 -6.68 -11.91 6.24
CA ARG A 122 -7.84 -12.68 5.80
C ARG A 122 -9.12 -11.85 5.83
N GLY A 123 -9.97 -12.06 4.82
CA GLY A 123 -11.19 -11.27 4.57
C GLY A 123 -11.03 -10.26 3.44
N THR A 124 -9.81 -9.79 3.15
CA THR A 124 -9.55 -8.85 2.06
C THR A 124 -9.60 -9.53 0.67
N GLY A 125 -9.49 -8.75 -0.40
CA GLY A 125 -9.56 -9.23 -1.77
C GLY A 125 -8.26 -9.88 -2.29
N TYR A 126 -8.28 -10.27 -3.57
CA TYR A 126 -7.16 -10.68 -4.44
C TYR A 126 -6.41 -11.98 -4.09
N LYS A 127 -6.80 -12.71 -3.04
CA LYS A 127 -6.24 -14.05 -2.69
C LYS A 127 -7.28 -15.17 -2.81
N GLY A 128 -8.33 -14.95 -3.61
CA GLY A 128 -9.35 -15.95 -3.89
C GLY A 128 -10.55 -15.94 -2.93
N ALA A 129 -11.54 -16.77 -3.25
CA ALA A 129 -12.84 -16.77 -2.56
C ALA A 129 -12.74 -17.22 -1.10
N ASP A 130 -11.95 -18.25 -0.83
CA ASP A 130 -11.81 -18.81 0.52
C ASP A 130 -11.14 -17.82 1.46
N PHE A 131 -10.09 -17.12 1.00
CA PHE A 131 -9.43 -16.08 1.75
C PHE A 131 -10.36 -14.90 2.06
N LYS A 132 -11.17 -14.49 1.08
CA LYS A 132 -12.11 -13.37 1.23
C LYS A 132 -13.30 -13.71 2.11
N LYS A 133 -13.86 -14.94 1.97
CA LYS A 133 -15.13 -15.31 2.59
C LYS A 133 -14.98 -15.96 3.97
N CYS A 134 -13.77 -16.27 4.42
CA CYS A 134 -13.55 -16.92 5.72
C CYS A 134 -14.08 -16.10 6.90
N THR A 135 -14.22 -14.79 6.76
CA THR A 135 -14.76 -13.89 7.78
C THR A 135 -16.30 -13.91 7.87
N TYR A 136 -16.99 -14.66 6.99
CA TYR A 136 -18.45 -14.76 7.01
C TYR A 136 -18.95 -15.21 8.38
N GLN A 137 -19.84 -14.42 8.99
CA GLN A 137 -20.36 -14.60 10.36
C GLN A 137 -19.29 -14.61 11.48
N GLN A 138 -18.05 -14.16 11.19
CA GLN A 138 -16.92 -14.16 12.12
C GLN A 138 -16.10 -12.86 12.00
N LEU A 139 -16.74 -11.73 11.68
CA LEU A 139 -16.09 -10.43 11.57
C LEU A 139 -15.35 -10.09 12.86
N GLY A 140 -14.14 -9.52 12.71
CA GLY A 140 -13.25 -9.13 13.80
C GLY A 140 -12.35 -10.26 14.31
N LYS A 141 -12.67 -11.52 14.06
CA LYS A 141 -11.88 -12.65 14.56
C LYS A 141 -10.57 -12.79 13.80
N TYR A 142 -10.66 -13.06 12.50
CA TYR A 142 -9.49 -13.34 11.67
C TYR A 142 -8.67 -12.08 11.42
N GLU A 143 -9.33 -10.94 11.31
CA GLU A 143 -8.68 -9.65 11.16
C GLU A 143 -7.76 -9.35 12.34
N VAL A 144 -8.23 -9.54 13.57
CA VAL A 144 -7.43 -9.31 14.79
C VAL A 144 -6.30 -10.34 14.91
N GLU A 145 -6.61 -11.62 14.67
CA GLU A 145 -5.61 -12.70 14.75
C GLU A 145 -4.45 -12.45 13.78
N ASP A 146 -4.75 -12.10 12.52
CA ASP A 146 -3.74 -11.89 11.49
C ASP A 146 -2.86 -10.68 11.80
N GLN A 147 -3.45 -9.56 12.24
CA GLN A 147 -2.68 -8.38 12.62
C GLN A 147 -1.79 -8.65 13.84
N ALA A 148 -2.28 -9.40 14.84
CA ALA A 148 -1.49 -9.76 16.01
C ALA A 148 -0.30 -10.67 15.64
N ASP A 149 -0.53 -11.69 14.78
CA ASP A 149 0.53 -12.58 14.31
C ASP A 149 1.60 -11.82 13.50
N VAL A 150 1.16 -10.88 12.65
CA VAL A 150 2.07 -10.02 11.90
C VAL A 150 2.87 -9.10 12.84
N ALA A 151 2.22 -8.49 13.85
CA ALA A 151 2.91 -7.66 14.83
C ALA A 151 4.02 -8.43 15.57
N GLN A 152 3.77 -9.69 15.92
CA GLN A 152 4.79 -10.55 16.51
C GLN A 152 5.93 -10.83 15.54
N LEU A 153 5.62 -11.22 14.30
CA LEU A 153 6.60 -11.52 13.26
C LEU A 153 7.54 -10.32 12.99
N VAL A 154 6.95 -9.15 12.74
CA VAL A 154 7.75 -7.96 12.41
C VAL A 154 8.43 -7.35 13.64
N GLY A 155 7.90 -7.59 14.84
CA GLY A 155 8.52 -7.21 16.09
C GLY A 155 9.87 -7.88 16.34
N ASP A 156 10.15 -8.99 15.67
CA ASP A 156 11.45 -9.68 15.72
C ASP A 156 12.46 -9.15 14.68
N TYR A 157 12.07 -8.20 13.83
CA TYR A 157 13.00 -7.54 12.92
C TYR A 157 13.97 -6.65 13.70
N PRO A 158 15.29 -6.70 13.42
CA PRO A 158 16.31 -6.03 14.23
C PRO A 158 16.15 -4.50 14.29
N TYR A 159 15.46 -3.93 13.31
CA TYR A 159 15.22 -2.50 13.19
C TYR A 159 13.84 -2.06 13.71
N ILE A 160 13.02 -2.96 14.27
CA ILE A 160 11.74 -2.62 14.91
C ILE A 160 11.91 -2.56 16.43
N ASP A 161 11.47 -1.47 17.02
CA ASP A 161 11.32 -1.38 18.47
C ASP A 161 10.03 -2.07 18.90
N LYS A 162 10.18 -3.31 19.36
CA LYS A 162 9.06 -4.16 19.78
C LYS A 162 8.20 -3.56 20.89
N SER A 163 8.75 -2.65 21.68
CA SER A 163 8.00 -1.96 22.75
C SER A 163 7.15 -0.79 22.24
N ARG A 164 7.32 -0.40 20.98
CA ARG A 164 6.63 0.73 20.34
C ARG A 164 5.96 0.32 19.03
N ILE A 165 5.15 -0.72 19.09
CA ILE A 165 4.28 -1.14 17.98
C ILE A 165 2.86 -0.69 18.33
N GLY A 166 2.25 0.08 17.43
CA GLY A 166 0.85 0.53 17.52
C GLY A 166 0.09 0.21 16.23
N ILE A 167 -1.25 0.17 16.29
CA ILE A 167 -2.17 -0.07 15.18
C ILE A 167 -3.32 0.94 15.23
#